data_58096e9ea60d483f8cfeae16f45ae9f8
#
_entry.id   58096e9ea60d483f8cfeae16f45ae9f8
#
_cell.length_a   1.000
_cell.length_b   1.000
_cell.length_c   1.000
_cell.angle_alpha   90.00
_cell.angle_beta   90.00
_cell.angle_gamma   90.00
#
_symmetry.space_group_name_H-M   'P 1'
#
loop_
_entity.id
_entity.type
_entity.pdbx_description
1 polymer ?
#
loop_
_entity_poly.entity_id
_entity_poly.type
_entity_poly.pdbx_seq_one_letter_code
_entity_poly.pdbx_strand_id
1 'polypeptide(L)'
;MEPNKIKSALADITAERDPTLKSAKLASLCSALWAERGVELVVVGGSAIEILTEGAYASGDLDMCHATKATLPIAERKEIMGLLGATGGPRNWQVAGMYLDLLGPAESFARTPYRRVEGPYGSFLVLQPEDLLVERVLMTFYLGESQTARDCARILISVALRGEIAVDWNEVRRLANRPEYRNLPECEKLVKQVADELKIKSPLHPD
;
A
#
# COMPACT_ATOMS: atom_id res chain seq x y z
N MET A 1 7.21 9.51 -20.86
CA MET A 1 8.51 8.74 -20.84
C MET A 1 8.79 8.17 -22.23
N GLU A 2 10.06 8.19 -22.69
CA GLU A 2 10.43 7.66 -23.99
C GLU A 2 10.22 6.13 -24.06
N PRO A 3 9.73 5.57 -25.20
CA PRO A 3 9.44 4.13 -25.33
C PRO A 3 10.62 3.22 -24.99
N ASN A 4 11.85 3.61 -25.36
CA ASN A 4 13.05 2.84 -25.05
C ASN A 4 13.33 2.80 -23.53
N LYS A 5 13.02 3.87 -22.80
CA LYS A 5 13.16 3.90 -21.32
C LYS A 5 12.14 2.98 -20.65
N ILE A 6 10.90 2.96 -21.15
CA ILE A 6 9.86 2.03 -20.66
C ILE A 6 10.31 0.57 -20.87
N LYS A 7 10.81 0.26 -22.05
CA LYS A 7 11.28 -1.09 -22.40
C LYS A 7 12.46 -1.54 -21.52
N SER A 8 13.41 -0.64 -21.26
CA SER A 8 14.53 -0.90 -20.35
C SER A 8 14.07 -1.10 -18.91
N ALA A 9 13.11 -0.27 -18.42
CA ALA A 9 12.54 -0.40 -17.09
C ALA A 9 11.80 -1.75 -16.92
N LEU A 10 11.01 -2.16 -17.92
CA LEU A 10 10.31 -3.45 -17.88
C LEU A 10 11.29 -4.64 -17.88
N ALA A 11 12.40 -4.57 -18.60
CA ALA A 11 13.43 -5.60 -18.58
C ALA A 11 14.08 -5.69 -17.17
N ASP A 12 14.38 -4.54 -16.55
CA ASP A 12 14.93 -4.48 -15.19
C ASP A 12 13.93 -5.03 -14.16
N ILE A 13 12.63 -4.63 -14.24
CA ILE A 13 11.58 -5.16 -13.35
C ILE A 13 11.42 -6.68 -13.54
N THR A 14 11.46 -7.16 -14.77
CA THR A 14 11.33 -8.60 -15.06
C THR A 14 12.49 -9.40 -14.47
N ALA A 15 13.70 -8.85 -14.51
CA ALA A 15 14.91 -9.48 -14.00
C ALA A 15 15.03 -9.43 -12.46
N GLU A 16 14.26 -8.52 -11.79
CA GLU A 16 14.29 -8.38 -10.34
C GLU A 16 13.78 -9.64 -9.64
N ARG A 17 14.56 -10.14 -8.69
CA ARG A 17 14.26 -11.36 -7.93
C ARG A 17 13.68 -11.08 -6.55
N ASP A 18 13.98 -9.92 -5.98
CA ASP A 18 13.40 -9.49 -4.73
C ASP A 18 11.96 -9.00 -4.99
N PRO A 19 10.93 -9.64 -4.42
CA PRO A 19 9.54 -9.30 -4.69
C PRO A 19 9.20 -7.86 -4.27
N THR A 20 9.72 -7.40 -3.15
CA THR A 20 9.46 -6.06 -2.63
C THR A 20 10.09 -4.98 -3.51
N LEU A 21 11.34 -5.17 -3.92
CA LEU A 21 11.98 -4.27 -4.88
C LEU A 21 11.28 -4.29 -6.22
N LYS A 22 10.80 -5.44 -6.66
CA LYS A 22 10.04 -5.59 -7.92
C LYS A 22 8.72 -4.82 -7.85
N SER A 23 7.98 -4.93 -6.73
CA SER A 23 6.75 -4.17 -6.46
C SER A 23 7.02 -2.67 -6.48
N ALA A 24 8.05 -2.21 -5.78
CA ALA A 24 8.43 -0.79 -5.72
C ALA A 24 8.86 -0.24 -7.10
N LYS A 25 9.63 -1.01 -7.88
CA LYS A 25 10.01 -0.66 -9.25
C LYS A 25 8.77 -0.51 -10.14
N LEU A 26 7.85 -1.47 -10.11
CA LEU A 26 6.63 -1.42 -10.91
C LEU A 26 5.73 -0.25 -10.49
N ALA A 27 5.55 -0.02 -9.19
CA ALA A 27 4.80 1.13 -8.66
C ALA A 27 5.40 2.46 -9.13
N SER A 28 6.73 2.59 -9.08
CA SER A 28 7.45 3.77 -9.56
C SER A 28 7.23 4.02 -11.06
N LEU A 29 7.33 2.99 -11.89
CA LEU A 29 7.11 3.09 -13.33
C LEU A 29 5.66 3.47 -13.67
N CYS A 30 4.69 2.79 -13.05
CA CYS A 30 3.27 3.11 -13.22
C CYS A 30 2.96 4.55 -12.80
N SER A 31 3.43 4.97 -11.62
CA SER A 31 3.22 6.33 -11.12
C SER A 31 3.79 7.39 -12.05
N ALA A 32 5.00 7.17 -12.61
CA ALA A 32 5.60 8.09 -13.57
C ALA A 32 4.74 8.23 -14.85
N LEU A 33 4.21 7.13 -15.38
CA LEU A 33 3.39 7.16 -16.60
C LEU A 33 2.02 7.80 -16.38
N TRP A 34 1.40 7.60 -15.21
CA TRP A 34 0.14 8.28 -14.86
C TRP A 34 0.34 9.77 -14.61
N ALA A 35 1.46 10.14 -13.96
CA ALA A 35 1.80 11.54 -13.70
C ALA A 35 1.97 12.37 -14.99
N GLU A 36 2.46 11.77 -16.08
CA GLU A 36 2.51 12.41 -17.41
C GLU A 36 1.13 12.77 -17.97
N ARG A 37 0.07 12.13 -17.48
CA ARG A 37 -1.33 12.43 -17.81
C ARG A 37 -2.04 13.25 -16.72
N GLY A 38 -1.27 13.81 -15.76
CA GLY A 38 -1.80 14.63 -14.68
C GLY A 38 -2.57 13.89 -13.59
N VAL A 39 -2.38 12.58 -13.47
CA VAL A 39 -3.03 11.73 -12.46
C VAL A 39 -1.97 11.09 -11.57
N GLU A 40 -2.15 11.18 -10.25
CA GLU A 40 -1.27 10.50 -9.29
C GLU A 40 -1.89 9.17 -8.85
N LEU A 41 -1.04 8.15 -8.78
CA LEU A 41 -1.37 6.85 -8.19
C LEU A 41 -0.80 6.73 -6.79
N VAL A 42 -1.46 5.94 -5.96
CA VAL A 42 -1.02 5.59 -4.60
C VAL A 42 -1.09 4.09 -4.42
N VAL A 43 -0.03 3.50 -3.89
CA VAL A 43 -0.01 2.08 -3.50
C VAL A 43 -0.78 1.92 -2.20
N VAL A 44 -1.66 0.93 -2.16
CA VAL A 44 -2.56 0.66 -1.03
C VAL A 44 -2.48 -0.81 -0.61
N GLY A 45 -3.25 -1.19 0.38
CA GLY A 45 -3.46 -2.59 0.73
C GLY A 45 -2.21 -3.32 1.22
N GLY A 46 -2.09 -4.60 0.86
CA GLY A 46 -0.97 -5.46 1.24
C GLY A 46 0.35 -5.00 0.66
N SER A 47 0.35 -4.58 -0.59
CA SER A 47 1.55 -4.09 -1.27
C SER A 47 2.12 -2.80 -0.67
N ALA A 48 1.27 -1.93 -0.12
CA ALA A 48 1.74 -0.78 0.65
C ALA A 48 2.47 -1.21 1.93
N ILE A 49 1.93 -2.20 2.63
CA ILE A 49 2.57 -2.76 3.85
C ILE A 49 3.88 -3.46 3.48
N GLU A 50 3.92 -4.25 2.42
CA GLU A 50 5.14 -4.88 1.92
C GLU A 50 6.25 -3.85 1.69
N ILE A 51 5.96 -2.77 0.96
CA ILE A 51 6.93 -1.71 0.66
C ILE A 51 7.37 -0.97 1.93
N LEU A 52 6.42 -0.60 2.80
CA LEU A 52 6.71 0.14 4.03
C LEU A 52 7.49 -0.68 5.06
N THR A 53 7.35 -1.99 5.05
CA THR A 53 8.02 -2.91 5.99
C THR A 53 9.25 -3.59 5.37
N GLU A 54 9.70 -3.13 4.20
CA GLU A 54 10.85 -3.66 3.48
C GLU A 54 10.80 -5.19 3.32
N GLY A 55 9.59 -5.72 3.05
CA GLY A 55 9.38 -7.14 2.81
C GLY A 55 9.15 -7.99 4.07
N ALA A 56 8.98 -7.40 5.26
CA ALA A 56 8.56 -8.18 6.44
C ALA A 56 7.17 -8.82 6.25
N TYR A 57 6.34 -8.25 5.40
CA TYR A 57 5.12 -8.83 4.86
C TYR A 57 5.26 -8.95 3.34
N ALA A 58 4.83 -10.07 2.74
CA ALA A 58 4.82 -10.26 1.30
C ALA A 58 3.38 -10.21 0.78
N SER A 59 3.10 -9.32 -0.19
CA SER A 59 1.87 -9.31 -0.97
C SER A 59 2.04 -10.18 -2.22
N GLY A 60 0.95 -10.69 -2.77
CA GLY A 60 0.98 -11.47 -4.02
C GLY A 60 0.77 -10.61 -5.27
N ASP A 61 0.38 -9.35 -5.09
CA ASP A 61 -0.06 -8.41 -6.11
C ASP A 61 0.39 -7.00 -5.76
N LEU A 62 0.22 -6.08 -6.71
CA LEU A 62 0.41 -4.65 -6.51
C LEU A 62 -0.93 -3.93 -6.64
N ASP A 63 -1.46 -3.46 -5.52
CA ASP A 63 -2.68 -2.67 -5.48
C ASP A 63 -2.39 -1.18 -5.64
N MET A 64 -2.97 -0.53 -6.64
CA MET A 64 -2.85 0.92 -6.84
C MET A 64 -4.21 1.58 -7.00
N CYS A 65 -4.40 2.69 -6.31
CA CYS A 65 -5.57 3.57 -6.41
C CYS A 65 -5.19 4.90 -7.06
N HIS A 66 -6.19 5.65 -7.50
CA HIS A 66 -6.00 7.06 -7.83
C HIS A 66 -5.93 7.87 -6.52
N ALA A 67 -4.92 8.70 -6.36
CA ALA A 67 -4.72 9.50 -5.15
C ALA A 67 -5.81 10.56 -4.94
N THR A 68 -6.54 10.89 -6.00
CA THR A 68 -7.67 11.83 -5.99
C THR A 68 -8.86 11.24 -6.75
N LYS A 69 -9.97 11.99 -6.85
CA LYS A 69 -11.11 11.60 -7.70
C LYS A 69 -10.82 11.72 -9.21
N ALA A 70 -9.70 12.33 -9.59
CA ALA A 70 -9.27 12.38 -10.98
C ALA A 70 -8.80 11.00 -11.44
N THR A 71 -9.41 10.48 -12.49
CA THR A 71 -9.09 9.18 -13.07
C THR A 71 -8.85 9.32 -14.56
N LEU A 72 -7.99 8.46 -15.12
CA LEU A 72 -7.82 8.42 -16.57
C LEU A 72 -9.02 7.72 -17.24
N PRO A 73 -9.44 8.17 -18.43
CA PRO A 73 -10.37 7.44 -19.28
C PRO A 73 -9.86 6.02 -19.55
N ILE A 74 -10.78 5.08 -19.75
CA ILE A 74 -10.43 3.66 -19.99
C ILE A 74 -9.50 3.52 -21.21
N ALA A 75 -9.70 4.32 -22.25
CA ALA A 75 -8.85 4.28 -23.44
C ALA A 75 -7.39 4.64 -23.14
N GLU A 76 -7.16 5.70 -22.35
CA GLU A 76 -5.81 6.13 -21.95
C GLU A 76 -5.15 5.11 -21.02
N ARG A 77 -5.92 4.53 -20.08
CA ARG A 77 -5.41 3.44 -19.22
C ARG A 77 -4.95 2.25 -20.07
N LYS A 78 -5.75 1.84 -21.07
CA LYS A 78 -5.39 0.76 -21.99
C LYS A 78 -4.15 1.09 -22.82
N GLU A 79 -4.01 2.35 -23.25
CA GLU A 79 -2.81 2.81 -23.97
C GLU A 79 -1.55 2.64 -23.11
N ILE A 80 -1.58 3.16 -21.86
CA ILE A 80 -0.44 3.02 -20.93
C ILE A 80 -0.15 1.54 -20.65
N MET A 81 -1.18 0.75 -20.37
CA MET A 81 -1.00 -0.68 -20.11
C MET A 81 -0.47 -1.42 -21.33
N GLY A 82 -0.83 -0.99 -22.53
CA GLY A 82 -0.23 -1.49 -23.79
C GLY A 82 1.26 -1.17 -23.90
N LEU A 83 1.69 0.04 -23.50
CA LEU A 83 3.12 0.41 -23.44
C LEU A 83 3.90 -0.46 -22.44
N LEU A 84 3.24 -0.90 -21.36
CA LEU A 84 3.79 -1.81 -20.35
C LEU A 84 3.76 -3.29 -20.78
N GLY A 85 3.24 -3.60 -21.97
CA GLY A 85 3.06 -4.99 -22.40
C GLY A 85 2.12 -5.80 -21.50
N ALA A 86 1.21 -5.12 -20.83
CA ALA A 86 0.28 -5.73 -19.88
C ALA A 86 -0.78 -6.59 -20.58
N THR A 87 -1.17 -7.67 -19.92
CA THR A 87 -2.32 -8.50 -20.30
C THR A 87 -3.42 -8.42 -19.25
N GLY A 88 -4.70 -8.62 -19.64
CA GLY A 88 -5.86 -8.53 -18.72
C GLY A 88 -6.63 -7.23 -18.90
N GLY A 89 -7.15 -6.67 -17.81
CA GLY A 89 -7.92 -5.42 -17.72
C GLY A 89 -9.43 -5.63 -17.58
N PRO A 90 -10.19 -4.55 -17.37
CA PRO A 90 -9.75 -3.15 -17.24
C PRO A 90 -9.22 -2.78 -15.83
N ARG A 91 -9.37 -3.68 -14.85
CA ARG A 91 -8.96 -3.48 -13.45
C ARG A 91 -7.74 -4.34 -13.09
N ASN A 92 -7.80 -5.62 -13.40
CA ASN A 92 -6.77 -6.60 -13.05
C ASN A 92 -5.84 -6.82 -14.26
N TRP A 93 -4.56 -6.58 -14.08
CA TRP A 93 -3.56 -6.68 -15.11
C TRP A 93 -2.41 -7.60 -14.68
N GLN A 94 -1.68 -8.10 -15.66
CA GLN A 94 -0.41 -8.78 -15.44
C GLN A 94 0.68 -8.02 -16.21
N VAL A 95 1.72 -7.57 -15.49
CA VAL A 95 2.85 -6.77 -15.99
C VAL A 95 4.14 -7.35 -15.46
N ALA A 96 5.11 -7.63 -16.31
CA ALA A 96 6.43 -8.13 -15.90
C ALA A 96 6.38 -9.35 -14.96
N GLY A 97 5.35 -10.19 -15.10
CA GLY A 97 5.12 -11.37 -14.26
C GLY A 97 4.50 -11.08 -12.89
N MET A 98 4.01 -9.87 -12.66
CA MET A 98 3.29 -9.49 -11.44
C MET A 98 1.82 -9.20 -11.74
N TYR A 99 0.95 -9.46 -10.76
CA TYR A 99 -0.42 -8.96 -10.79
C TYR A 99 -0.44 -7.50 -10.35
N LEU A 100 -1.21 -6.69 -11.08
CA LEU A 100 -1.42 -5.27 -10.81
C LEU A 100 -2.91 -4.97 -10.84
N ASP A 101 -3.44 -4.51 -9.73
CA ASP A 101 -4.82 -4.07 -9.62
C ASP A 101 -4.89 -2.54 -9.63
N LEU A 102 -5.59 -2.00 -10.65
CA LEU A 102 -5.91 -0.58 -10.74
C LEU A 102 -7.31 -0.36 -10.20
N LEU A 103 -7.38 0.10 -8.97
CA LEU A 103 -8.60 0.31 -8.22
C LEU A 103 -9.20 1.71 -8.52
N GLY A 104 -10.30 2.03 -7.86
CA GLY A 104 -10.91 3.37 -7.88
C GLY A 104 -10.05 4.43 -7.16
N PRO A 105 -10.65 5.59 -6.82
CA PRO A 105 -10.01 6.57 -5.95
C PRO A 105 -9.71 5.96 -4.58
N ALA A 106 -8.55 6.30 -4.03
CA ALA A 106 -8.20 5.91 -2.67
C ALA A 106 -9.07 6.66 -1.66
N GLU A 107 -9.49 5.96 -0.62
CA GLU A 107 -10.09 6.57 0.56
C GLU A 107 -9.05 6.61 1.67
N SER A 108 -8.81 7.78 2.21
CA SER A 108 -7.98 7.99 3.39
C SER A 108 -8.60 9.05 4.26
N PHE A 109 -8.59 8.81 5.56
CA PHE A 109 -9.08 9.75 6.57
C PHE A 109 -7.96 10.32 7.42
N ALA A 110 -6.70 9.98 7.11
CA ALA A 110 -5.53 10.55 7.76
C ALA A 110 -5.36 12.04 7.41
N ARG A 111 -4.80 12.81 8.33
CA ARG A 111 -4.48 14.24 8.11
C ARG A 111 -3.46 14.43 6.98
N THR A 112 -2.52 13.50 6.88
CA THR A 112 -1.58 13.40 5.77
C THR A 112 -1.79 12.03 5.14
N PRO A 113 -2.58 11.92 4.05
CA PRO A 113 -3.05 10.61 3.58
C PRO A 113 -1.96 9.75 2.95
N TYR A 114 -0.93 10.37 2.37
CA TYR A 114 0.06 9.63 1.59
C TYR A 114 1.48 9.97 2.01
N ARG A 115 2.36 8.97 1.94
CA ARG A 115 3.81 9.10 2.05
C ARG A 115 4.41 9.01 0.65
N ARG A 116 5.37 9.89 0.35
CA ARG A 116 6.14 9.81 -0.88
C ARG A 116 7.35 8.91 -0.68
N VAL A 117 7.55 7.99 -1.61
CA VAL A 117 8.67 7.04 -1.64
C VAL A 117 9.44 7.27 -2.93
N GLU A 118 10.75 7.32 -2.85
CA GLU A 118 11.61 7.43 -4.03
C GLU A 118 11.80 6.05 -4.68
N GLY A 119 11.66 6.01 -5.99
CA GLY A 119 11.84 4.81 -6.78
C GLY A 119 12.74 5.07 -8.00
N PRO A 120 13.21 4.02 -8.67
CA PRO A 120 14.19 4.15 -9.75
C PRO A 120 13.66 4.88 -10.99
N TYR A 121 12.35 4.93 -11.18
CA TYR A 121 11.72 5.58 -12.34
C TYR A 121 10.96 6.85 -11.99
N GLY A 122 11.02 7.28 -10.74
CA GLY A 122 10.35 8.43 -10.16
C GLY A 122 9.74 8.11 -8.80
N SER A 123 9.41 9.14 -8.06
CA SER A 123 8.73 8.96 -6.77
C SER A 123 7.28 8.47 -6.99
N PHE A 124 6.77 7.75 -6.00
CA PHE A 124 5.39 7.29 -5.97
C PHE A 124 4.79 7.48 -4.57
N LEU A 125 3.47 7.43 -4.48
CA LEU A 125 2.76 7.58 -3.22
C LEU A 125 2.41 6.21 -2.65
N VAL A 126 2.46 6.13 -1.31
CA VAL A 126 2.03 4.97 -0.53
C VAL A 126 1.05 5.46 0.53
N LEU A 127 0.00 4.70 0.81
CA LEU A 127 -0.93 5.02 1.89
C LEU A 127 -0.20 5.04 3.23
N GLN A 128 -0.58 5.97 4.12
CA GLN A 128 0.08 6.08 5.44
C GLN A 128 -0.11 4.82 6.28
N PRO A 129 0.90 4.44 7.07
CA PRO A 129 0.82 3.25 7.92
C PRO A 129 -0.31 3.32 8.95
N GLU A 130 -0.72 4.51 9.38
CA GLU A 130 -1.84 4.72 10.30
C GLU A 130 -3.17 4.27 9.71
N ASP A 131 -3.47 4.65 8.45
CA ASP A 131 -4.67 4.19 7.73
C ASP A 131 -4.61 2.66 7.51
N LEU A 132 -3.47 2.17 7.00
CA LEU A 132 -3.26 0.73 6.75
C LEU A 132 -3.46 -0.10 8.02
N LEU A 133 -2.95 0.36 9.17
CA LEU A 133 -3.09 -0.33 10.44
C LEU A 133 -4.55 -0.43 10.85
N VAL A 134 -5.27 0.70 10.86
CA VAL A 134 -6.67 0.75 11.27
C VAL A 134 -7.54 -0.07 10.32
N GLU A 135 -7.30 0.01 9.01
CA GLU A 135 -8.01 -0.78 7.99
C GLU A 135 -7.75 -2.29 8.17
N ARG A 136 -6.51 -2.72 8.37
CA ARG A 136 -6.19 -4.16 8.55
C ARG A 136 -6.76 -4.72 9.83
N VAL A 137 -6.78 -3.94 10.92
CA VAL A 137 -7.47 -4.33 12.15
C VAL A 137 -8.97 -4.46 11.89
N LEU A 138 -9.60 -3.51 11.17
CA LEU A 138 -11.00 -3.60 10.80
C LEU A 138 -11.29 -4.90 10.03
N MET A 139 -10.51 -5.18 8.99
CA MET A 139 -10.66 -6.38 8.16
C MET A 139 -10.46 -7.70 8.94
N THR A 140 -9.74 -7.65 10.06
CA THR A 140 -9.53 -8.82 10.93
C THR A 140 -10.83 -9.27 11.61
N PHE A 141 -11.71 -8.32 11.93
CA PHE A 141 -12.90 -8.59 12.76
C PHE A 141 -14.22 -8.46 12.01
N TYR A 142 -14.23 -7.81 10.85
CA TYR A 142 -15.45 -7.58 10.07
C TYR A 142 -15.42 -8.32 8.73
N LEU A 143 -16.57 -8.63 8.19
CA LEU A 143 -16.79 -9.46 6.97
C LEU A 143 -16.39 -10.94 7.13
N GLY A 144 -16.27 -11.43 8.37
CA GLY A 144 -15.75 -12.75 8.71
C GLY A 144 -14.26 -12.66 9.10
N GLU A 145 -13.88 -13.42 10.13
CA GLU A 145 -12.52 -13.39 10.65
C GLU A 145 -11.49 -13.72 9.56
N SER A 146 -10.62 -12.76 9.21
CA SER A 146 -9.56 -12.95 8.24
C SER A 146 -8.23 -13.15 8.96
N GLN A 147 -7.70 -14.36 8.96
CA GLN A 147 -6.39 -14.66 9.52
C GLN A 147 -5.28 -13.89 8.75
N THR A 148 -5.39 -13.83 7.43
CA THR A 148 -4.44 -13.07 6.59
C THR A 148 -4.40 -11.59 6.96
N ALA A 149 -5.58 -10.95 7.17
CA ALA A 149 -5.63 -9.55 7.60
C ALA A 149 -5.03 -9.37 9.00
N ARG A 150 -5.27 -10.32 9.91
CA ARG A 150 -4.71 -10.33 11.25
C ARG A 150 -3.18 -10.43 11.23
N ASP A 151 -2.64 -11.36 10.45
CA ASP A 151 -1.18 -11.56 10.34
C ASP A 151 -0.52 -10.32 9.74
N CYS A 152 -1.12 -9.75 8.71
CA CYS A 152 -0.69 -8.49 8.09
C CYS A 152 -0.69 -7.33 9.11
N ALA A 153 -1.77 -7.14 9.88
CA ALA A 153 -1.86 -6.13 10.93
C ALA A 153 -0.79 -6.34 12.01
N ARG A 154 -0.57 -7.58 12.46
CA ARG A 154 0.45 -7.91 13.47
C ARG A 154 1.87 -7.60 13.00
N ILE A 155 2.21 -7.90 11.75
CA ILE A 155 3.51 -7.57 11.16
C ILE A 155 3.70 -6.05 11.15
N LEU A 156 2.73 -5.29 10.63
CA LEU A 156 2.79 -3.83 10.58
C LEU A 156 2.95 -3.22 11.97
N ILE A 157 2.16 -3.69 12.96
CA ILE A 157 2.26 -3.25 14.36
C ILE A 157 3.64 -3.59 14.93
N SER A 158 4.16 -4.79 14.68
CA SER A 158 5.47 -5.23 15.19
C SER A 158 6.61 -4.35 14.66
N VAL A 159 6.63 -4.06 13.36
CA VAL A 159 7.63 -3.20 12.71
C VAL A 159 7.53 -1.76 13.25
N ALA A 160 6.29 -1.25 13.44
CA ALA A 160 6.03 0.06 14.02
C ALA A 160 6.50 0.16 15.49
N LEU A 161 6.21 -0.85 16.31
CA LEU A 161 6.62 -0.88 17.71
C LEU A 161 8.15 -0.98 17.91
N ARG A 162 8.85 -1.59 16.95
CA ARG A 162 10.31 -1.63 16.95
C ARG A 162 10.95 -0.32 16.45
N GLY A 163 10.14 0.62 15.96
CA GLY A 163 10.64 1.89 15.42
C GLY A 163 11.27 1.77 14.02
N GLU A 164 11.06 0.66 13.32
CA GLU A 164 11.54 0.44 11.96
C GLU A 164 10.77 1.30 10.95
N ILE A 165 9.49 1.58 11.24
CA ILE A 165 8.69 2.59 10.55
C ILE A 165 8.14 3.60 11.55
N ALA A 166 8.07 4.87 11.13
CA ALA A 166 7.44 5.91 11.94
C ALA A 166 5.91 5.81 11.83
N VAL A 167 5.23 5.76 12.98
CA VAL A 167 3.76 5.76 13.11
C VAL A 167 3.36 6.77 14.17
N ASP A 168 2.43 7.65 13.83
CA ASP A 168 1.75 8.53 14.80
C ASP A 168 0.61 7.78 15.47
N TRP A 169 0.85 7.28 16.68
CA TRP A 169 -0.14 6.53 17.46
C TRP A 169 -1.35 7.38 17.89
N ASN A 170 -1.20 8.70 17.99
CA ASN A 170 -2.34 9.60 18.22
C ASN A 170 -3.23 9.67 16.98
N GLU A 171 -2.63 9.64 15.80
CA GLU A 171 -3.38 9.58 14.54
C GLU A 171 -4.08 8.22 14.39
N VAL A 172 -3.42 7.10 14.72
CA VAL A 172 -4.07 5.77 14.79
C VAL A 172 -5.28 5.80 15.69
N ARG A 173 -5.16 6.35 16.91
CA ARG A 173 -6.29 6.49 17.86
C ARG A 173 -7.41 7.35 17.28
N ARG A 174 -7.06 8.47 16.65
CA ARG A 174 -8.03 9.36 16.01
C ARG A 174 -8.79 8.66 14.87
N LEU A 175 -8.07 7.97 13.99
CA LEU A 175 -8.65 7.23 12.88
C LEU A 175 -9.56 6.10 13.36
N ALA A 176 -9.10 5.27 14.28
CA ALA A 176 -9.86 4.15 14.82
C ALA A 176 -11.17 4.56 15.53
N ASN A 177 -11.24 5.81 16.04
CA ASN A 177 -12.46 6.38 16.62
C ASN A 177 -13.44 6.95 15.60
N ARG A 178 -13.05 7.09 14.33
CA ARG A 178 -13.94 7.67 13.32
C ARG A 178 -15.17 6.79 13.07
N PRO A 179 -16.30 7.42 12.66
CA PRO A 179 -17.53 6.67 12.34
C PRO A 179 -17.34 5.60 11.25
N GLU A 180 -16.37 5.79 10.36
CA GLU A 180 -16.07 4.89 9.25
C GLU A 180 -15.39 3.60 9.73
N TYR A 181 -14.59 3.67 10.80
CA TYR A 181 -13.85 2.53 11.34
C TYR A 181 -14.47 1.96 12.61
N ARG A 182 -14.66 2.77 13.66
CA ARG A 182 -15.23 2.38 14.97
C ARG A 182 -14.61 1.12 15.57
N ASN A 183 -13.29 0.99 15.45
CA ASN A 183 -12.55 -0.20 15.85
C ASN A 183 -11.39 0.10 16.82
N LEU A 184 -11.47 1.21 17.58
CA LEU A 184 -10.44 1.55 18.54
C LEU A 184 -10.19 0.44 19.58
N PRO A 185 -11.23 -0.20 20.18
CA PRO A 185 -11.01 -1.29 21.13
C PRO A 185 -10.23 -2.47 20.54
N GLU A 186 -10.50 -2.79 19.26
CA GLU A 186 -9.80 -3.86 18.53
C GLU A 186 -8.35 -3.45 18.22
N CYS A 187 -8.12 -2.20 17.85
CA CYS A 187 -6.77 -1.65 17.67
C CYS A 187 -5.97 -1.70 18.98
N GLU A 188 -6.55 -1.22 20.09
CA GLU A 188 -5.91 -1.25 21.40
C GLU A 188 -5.58 -2.67 21.84
N LYS A 189 -6.51 -3.61 21.66
CA LYS A 189 -6.34 -5.01 21.99
C LYS A 189 -5.21 -5.66 21.19
N LEU A 190 -5.19 -5.47 19.86
CA LEU A 190 -4.19 -6.09 19.00
C LEU A 190 -2.80 -5.47 19.20
N VAL A 191 -2.72 -4.13 19.31
CA VAL A 191 -1.46 -3.43 19.59
C VAL A 191 -0.89 -3.84 20.94
N LYS A 192 -1.76 -3.93 21.99
CA LYS A 192 -1.32 -4.42 23.30
C LYS A 192 -0.80 -5.86 23.23
N GLN A 193 -1.50 -6.75 22.55
CA GLN A 193 -1.07 -8.14 22.40
C GLN A 193 0.33 -8.24 21.77
N VAL A 194 0.58 -7.50 20.68
CA VAL A 194 1.90 -7.50 20.01
C VAL A 194 2.96 -6.82 20.89
N ALA A 195 2.61 -5.75 21.61
CA ALA A 195 3.51 -5.07 22.52
C ALA A 195 3.95 -5.98 23.69
N ASP A 196 3.00 -6.74 24.29
CA ASP A 196 3.30 -7.70 25.35
C ASP A 196 4.25 -8.81 24.87
N GLU A 197 4.04 -9.34 23.65
CA GLU A 197 4.94 -10.33 23.03
C GLU A 197 6.35 -9.79 22.80
N LEU A 198 6.46 -8.54 22.39
CA LEU A 198 7.74 -7.84 22.18
C LEU A 198 8.36 -7.31 23.48
N LYS A 199 7.63 -7.36 24.62
CA LYS A 199 8.02 -6.76 25.91
C LYS A 199 8.23 -5.25 25.80
N ILE A 200 7.38 -4.58 25.04
CA ILE A 200 7.36 -3.13 24.82
C ILE A 200 6.09 -2.57 25.43
N LYS A 201 6.12 -1.34 25.99
CA LYS A 201 4.91 -0.66 26.45
C LYS A 201 4.00 -0.33 25.28
N SER A 202 2.71 -0.68 25.36
CA SER A 202 1.73 -0.37 24.32
C SER A 202 1.50 1.15 24.22
N PRO A 203 1.66 1.76 23.02
CA PRO A 203 1.44 3.20 22.84
C PRO A 203 -0.05 3.59 22.76
N LEU A 204 -0.95 2.62 22.55
CA LEU A 204 -2.40 2.86 22.47
C LEU A 204 -3.13 2.57 23.78
N HIS A 205 -2.53 1.85 24.72
CA HIS A 205 -3.19 1.55 25.99
C HIS A 205 -3.17 2.79 26.88
N PRO A 206 -4.32 3.28 27.44
CA PRO A 206 -4.30 4.27 28.50
C PRO A 206 -3.58 3.67 29.72
N ASP A 207 -2.77 4.50 30.38
CA ASP A 207 -2.17 4.18 31.70
C ASP A 207 -3.23 4.01 32.78
#